data_4d69270a9b3a4950489f24621a107ffb
#
_entry.id   4d69270a9b3a4950489f24621a107ffb
#
_cell.length_a   1.000
_cell.length_b   1.000
_cell.length_c   1.000
_cell.angle_alpha   90.00
_cell.angle_beta   90.00
_cell.angle_gamma   90.00
#
_symmetry.space_group_name_H-M   'P 1'
#
loop_
_entity.id
_entity.type
_entity.pdbx_description
1 polymer ?
#
loop_
_entity_poly.entity_id
_entity_poly.type
_entity_poly.pdbx_seq_one_letter_code
_entity_poly.pdbx_strand_id
1 'polypeptide(L)'
;RGLAIGKDALEHLLSEVINGLFDSKQILEVFAEDEEIRTMIESAIGKYLGVDEELDREVRHRLKHFREGTAEWEVEYAQLINQMRYSKQAN
;
A
#
# COMPACT_ATOMS: atom_id res chain seq x y z
N ARG A 1 -5.72 21.59 7.32
CA ARG A 1 -5.55 20.17 7.34
C ARG A 1 -6.85 19.46 7.20
N GLY A 2 -6.96 18.62 6.23
CA GLY A 2 -8.24 18.12 5.84
C GLY A 2 -8.78 16.94 6.64
N LEU A 3 -7.91 16.18 7.28
CA LEU A 3 -8.34 14.95 7.89
C LEU A 3 -8.38 15.04 9.41
N ALA A 4 -9.58 14.88 9.97
CA ALA A 4 -9.77 14.85 11.40
C ALA A 4 -9.95 13.42 11.90
N ILE A 5 -9.31 12.49 11.23
CA ILE A 5 -9.40 11.07 11.55
C ILE A 5 -8.29 10.70 12.52
N GLY A 6 -8.62 9.98 13.58
CA GLY A 6 -7.62 9.49 14.49
C GLY A 6 -6.72 8.45 13.84
N LYS A 7 -5.54 8.29 14.39
CA LYS A 7 -4.56 7.39 13.83
C LYS A 7 -5.07 5.95 13.78
N ASP A 8 -5.74 5.51 14.85
CA ASP A 8 -6.27 4.14 14.90
C ASP A 8 -7.34 3.91 13.85
N ALA A 9 -8.23 4.89 13.67
CA ALA A 9 -9.27 4.78 12.66
C ALA A 9 -8.68 4.73 11.26
N LEU A 10 -7.65 5.53 11.02
CA LEU A 10 -6.99 5.55 9.72
C LEU A 10 -6.28 4.23 9.44
N GLU A 11 -5.61 3.68 10.45
CA GLU A 11 -4.95 2.39 10.29
C GLU A 11 -5.97 1.30 9.97
N HIS A 12 -7.11 1.33 10.64
CA HIS A 12 -8.15 0.35 10.38
C HIS A 12 -8.67 0.46 8.95
N LEU A 13 -8.91 1.69 8.50
CA LEU A 13 -9.37 1.93 7.15
C LEU A 13 -8.35 1.43 6.13
N LEU A 14 -7.08 1.72 6.37
CA LEU A 14 -6.02 1.28 5.46
C LEU A 14 -5.94 -0.24 5.40
N SER A 15 -6.11 -0.91 6.52
CA SER A 15 -6.07 -2.37 6.52
C SER A 15 -7.21 -2.94 5.69
N GLU A 16 -8.40 -2.34 5.75
CA GLU A 16 -9.53 -2.80 4.96
C GLU A 16 -9.29 -2.57 3.47
N VAL A 17 -8.73 -1.41 3.13
CA VAL A 17 -8.40 -1.10 1.74
C VAL A 17 -7.37 -2.07 1.20
N ILE A 18 -6.33 -2.34 1.99
CA ILE A 18 -5.26 -3.24 1.59
C ILE A 18 -5.79 -4.66 1.42
N ASN A 19 -6.75 -5.06 2.24
CA ASN A 19 -7.36 -6.39 2.14
C ASN A 19 -8.41 -6.50 1.04
N GLY A 20 -8.63 -5.43 0.29
CA GLY A 20 -9.52 -5.47 -0.86
C GLY A 20 -10.99 -5.32 -0.55
N LEU A 21 -11.33 -4.85 0.65
CA LEU A 21 -12.72 -4.65 1.02
C LEU A 21 -13.35 -3.45 0.32
N PHE A 22 -12.54 -2.54 -0.14
CA PHE A 22 -12.99 -1.37 -0.90
C PHE A 22 -12.21 -1.30 -2.19
N ASP A 23 -12.72 -0.53 -3.15
CA ASP A 23 -12.00 -0.25 -4.37
C ASP A 23 -10.77 0.56 -3.99
N SER A 24 -9.64 -0.13 -3.88
CA SER A 24 -8.47 0.41 -3.21
C SER A 24 -7.71 1.45 -4.02
N LYS A 25 -7.79 1.37 -5.36
CA LYS A 25 -6.91 2.21 -6.16
C LYS A 25 -7.16 3.71 -5.96
N GLN A 26 -8.41 4.12 -6.06
CA GLN A 26 -8.75 5.54 -5.92
C GLN A 26 -8.55 6.03 -4.51
N ILE A 27 -8.90 5.19 -3.53
CA ILE A 27 -8.77 5.56 -2.14
C ILE A 27 -7.30 5.72 -1.77
N LEU A 28 -6.46 4.78 -2.20
CA LEU A 28 -5.04 4.86 -1.92
C LEU A 28 -4.41 6.07 -2.59
N GLU A 29 -4.83 6.41 -3.81
CA GLU A 29 -4.29 7.58 -4.49
C GLU A 29 -4.54 8.85 -3.70
N VAL A 30 -5.78 9.01 -3.22
CA VAL A 30 -6.13 10.20 -2.46
C VAL A 30 -5.33 10.30 -1.17
N PHE A 31 -5.24 9.21 -0.43
CA PHE A 31 -4.51 9.23 0.84
C PHE A 31 -3.00 9.34 0.64
N ALA A 32 -2.48 8.78 -0.44
CA ALA A 32 -1.05 8.80 -0.68
C ALA A 32 -0.53 10.17 -1.13
N GLU A 33 -1.42 11.13 -1.34
CA GLU A 33 -1.00 12.50 -1.61
C GLU A 33 -0.34 13.13 -0.39
N ASP A 34 -0.70 12.68 0.80
CA ASP A 34 -0.14 13.18 2.04
C ASP A 34 1.07 12.33 2.42
N GLU A 35 2.19 13.00 2.65
CA GLU A 35 3.45 12.30 2.94
C GLU A 35 3.39 11.47 4.22
N GLU A 36 2.75 12.00 5.25
CA GLU A 36 2.62 11.27 6.50
C GLU A 36 1.76 10.03 6.32
N ILE A 37 0.67 10.18 5.57
CA ILE A 37 -0.23 9.05 5.31
C ILE A 37 0.46 8.04 4.41
N ARG A 38 1.27 8.50 3.47
CA ARG A 38 2.03 7.60 2.60
C ARG A 38 2.95 6.71 3.43
N THR A 39 3.59 7.27 4.44
CA THR A 39 4.43 6.50 5.34
C THR A 39 3.61 5.45 6.10
N MET A 40 2.40 5.84 6.51
CA MET A 40 1.50 4.90 7.19
C MET A 40 1.06 3.78 6.26
N ILE A 41 0.82 4.09 4.99
CA ILE A 41 0.45 3.09 4.00
C ILE A 41 1.58 2.07 3.85
N GLU A 42 2.81 2.53 3.73
CA GLU A 42 3.96 1.62 3.61
C GLU A 42 4.09 0.72 4.82
N SER A 43 3.92 1.30 6.00
CA SER A 43 3.98 0.52 7.24
C SER A 43 2.85 -0.51 7.29
N ALA A 44 1.65 -0.11 6.88
CA ALA A 44 0.50 -1.01 6.90
C ALA A 44 0.67 -2.15 5.90
N ILE A 45 1.21 -1.86 4.73
CA ILE A 45 1.45 -2.90 3.74
C ILE A 45 2.39 -3.96 4.30
N GLY A 46 3.49 -3.53 4.91
CA GLY A 46 4.42 -4.46 5.50
C GLY A 46 3.81 -5.28 6.62
N LYS A 47 2.97 -4.62 7.42
CA LYS A 47 2.37 -5.27 8.59
C LYS A 47 1.26 -6.24 8.22
N TYR A 48 0.35 -5.81 7.34
CA TYR A 48 -0.85 -6.60 7.05
C TYR A 48 -0.66 -7.60 5.92
N LEU A 49 0.26 -7.34 5.00
CA LEU A 49 0.49 -8.24 3.89
C LEU A 49 1.72 -9.14 4.08
N GLY A 50 2.44 -8.95 5.18
CA GLY A 50 3.57 -9.81 5.49
C GLY A 50 4.67 -9.78 4.45
N VAL A 51 5.05 -8.59 4.03
CA VAL A 51 6.06 -8.42 2.99
C VAL A 51 7.45 -8.68 3.56
N ASP A 52 8.17 -9.64 2.96
CA ASP A 52 9.56 -9.87 3.34
C ASP A 52 10.51 -9.10 2.42
N GLU A 53 11.80 -9.15 2.73
CA GLU A 53 12.80 -8.39 1.99
C GLU A 53 12.86 -8.79 0.52
N GLU A 54 12.73 -10.08 0.26
CA GLU A 54 12.82 -10.59 -1.10
C GLU A 54 11.65 -10.10 -1.94
N LEU A 55 10.45 -10.18 -1.39
CA LEU A 55 9.26 -9.72 -2.08
C LEU A 55 9.31 -8.22 -2.31
N ASP A 56 9.71 -7.47 -1.29
CA ASP A 56 9.85 -6.03 -1.41
C ASP A 56 10.82 -5.65 -2.52
N ARG A 57 11.96 -6.31 -2.56
CA ARG A 57 12.98 -6.03 -3.57
C ARG A 57 12.48 -6.32 -4.98
N GLU A 58 11.77 -7.42 -5.15
CA GLU A 58 11.25 -7.78 -6.45
C GLU A 58 10.22 -6.79 -6.93
N VAL A 59 9.31 -6.37 -6.04
CA VAL A 59 8.28 -5.42 -6.40
C VAL A 59 8.90 -4.07 -6.76
N ARG A 60 9.86 -3.62 -5.96
CA ARG A 60 10.54 -2.35 -6.26
C ARG A 60 11.23 -2.39 -7.61
N HIS A 61 11.80 -3.54 -7.94
CA HIS A 61 12.45 -3.70 -9.24
C HIS A 61 11.44 -3.57 -10.37
N ARG A 62 10.26 -4.14 -10.22
CA ARG A 62 9.22 -4.06 -11.24
C ARG A 62 8.66 -2.65 -11.36
N LEU A 63 8.76 -1.85 -10.31
CA LEU A 63 8.25 -0.50 -10.29
C LEU A 63 9.31 0.55 -10.59
N LYS A 64 10.44 0.15 -11.14
CA LYS A 64 11.56 1.06 -11.37
C LYS A 64 11.23 2.21 -12.31
N HIS A 65 10.17 2.07 -13.09
CA HIS A 65 9.73 3.13 -14.01
C HIS A 65 8.87 4.19 -13.31
N PHE A 66 8.42 3.89 -12.12
CA PHE A 66 7.65 4.84 -11.33
C PHE A 66 8.58 5.55 -10.36
N ARG A 67 8.28 6.81 -10.06
CA ARG A 67 9.08 7.55 -9.10
C ARG A 67 8.66 7.17 -7.69
N GLU A 68 9.58 6.60 -6.94
CA GLU A 68 9.33 6.22 -5.56
C GLU A 68 8.98 7.45 -4.73
N GLY A 69 8.05 7.30 -3.79
CA GLY A 69 7.61 8.39 -2.95
C GLY A 69 6.45 9.19 -3.51
N THR A 70 5.89 8.76 -4.64
CA THR A 70 4.71 9.41 -5.20
C THR A 70 3.47 8.58 -4.89
N ALA A 71 2.29 9.22 -5.02
CA ALA A 71 1.04 8.51 -4.80
C ALA A 71 0.88 7.37 -5.79
N GLU A 72 1.26 7.60 -7.04
CA GLU A 72 1.15 6.58 -8.07
C GLU A 72 1.99 5.36 -7.73
N TRP A 73 3.21 5.59 -7.26
CA TRP A 73 4.10 4.49 -6.89
C TRP A 73 3.51 3.67 -5.74
N GLU A 74 2.95 4.35 -4.74
CA GLU A 74 2.37 3.65 -3.59
C GLU A 74 1.20 2.77 -3.98
N VAL A 75 0.35 3.26 -4.86
CA VAL A 75 -0.80 2.48 -5.32
C VAL A 75 -0.33 1.25 -6.08
N GLU A 76 0.64 1.43 -6.98
CA GLU A 76 1.15 0.31 -7.76
C GLU A 76 1.88 -0.70 -6.87
N TYR A 77 2.60 -0.20 -5.88
CA TYR A 77 3.30 -1.08 -4.95
C TYR A 77 2.30 -1.97 -4.20
N ALA A 78 1.24 -1.36 -3.66
CA ALA A 78 0.24 -2.10 -2.91
C ALA A 78 -0.45 -3.15 -3.78
N GLN A 79 -0.82 -2.78 -5.00
CA GLN A 79 -1.49 -3.69 -5.89
C GLN A 79 -0.59 -4.85 -6.31
N LEU A 80 0.65 -4.55 -6.62
CA LEU A 80 1.58 -5.59 -7.07
C LEU A 80 1.93 -6.55 -5.93
N ILE A 81 2.13 -6.03 -4.73
CA ILE A 81 2.36 -6.87 -3.55
C ILE A 81 1.20 -7.83 -3.36
N ASN A 82 -0.01 -7.31 -3.47
CA ASN A 82 -1.20 -8.13 -3.28
C ASN A 82 -1.30 -9.23 -4.32
N GLN A 83 -1.02 -8.90 -5.57
CA GLN A 83 -1.05 -9.88 -6.65
C GLN A 83 0.00 -10.97 -6.46
N MET A 84 1.22 -10.58 -6.13
CA MET A 84 2.30 -11.54 -5.97
C MET A 84 2.10 -12.42 -4.75
N ARG A 85 1.52 -11.87 -3.71
CA ARG A 85 1.19 -12.60 -2.51
C ARG A 85 0.20 -13.72 -2.80
N TYR A 86 -0.85 -13.39 -3.55
CA TYR A 86 -1.83 -14.39 -3.95
C TYR A 86 -1.20 -15.46 -4.84
N SER A 87 -0.34 -15.04 -5.74
CA SER A 87 0.32 -15.98 -6.64
C SER A 87 1.15 -16.99 -5.87
N LYS A 88 1.86 -16.54 -4.85
CA LYS A 88 2.66 -17.43 -4.01
C LYS A 88 1.79 -18.38 -3.21
N GLN A 89 0.67 -17.89 -2.70
CA GLN A 89 -0.22 -18.72 -1.90
C GLN A 89 -0.97 -19.75 -2.73
N ALA A 90 -1.16 -19.45 -4.01
CA ALA A 90 -1.89 -20.36 -4.90
C ALA A 90 -1.11 -21.63 -5.22
N ASN A 91 0.16 -21.64 -4.92
CA ASN A 91 0.97 -22.85 -5.09
C ASN A 91 0.94 -23.71 -3.82
#